data_2536bea0c51f05c01745df9719257449
#
_entry.id   2536bea0c51f05c01745df9719257449
#
_cell.length_a   1.000
_cell.length_b   1.000
_cell.length_c   1.000
_cell.angle_alpha   90.00
_cell.angle_beta   90.00
_cell.angle_gamma   90.00
#
_symmetry.space_group_name_H-M   'P 1'
#
loop_
_entity.id
_entity.type
_entity.pdbx_description
1 polymer ?
#
loop_
_entity_poly.entity_id
_entity_poly.type
_entity_poly.pdbx_seq_one_letter_code
_entity_poly.pdbx_strand_id
1 'polypeptide(L)'
;MKANCSSPGETGETGSPHPPGPQSPLHQRHLDLGSGLGRSSSWTCCSSTSQIMEKSPLQTIGEEQTQNPYTELLVLKAHHDIVRFLVQLDDYRFASAGDDGIVVVWNAQTGEKLLELNGHTQKITAIITFPSLESCEEKNQLILTASADRRVIVWDSDTGRQVQRISCFQSTVKCLTVLQRLDVWLSGGNDLCVWNRKLDLLCKTSHLSDTGISALVEIPKNCVVAAVGKELIIFRLVAPTEGSLEWDILEIKHLLDHQDNILSLINVNDLSFVTGSHIGELIIWDALDWTMQAYERNFWDPSPQLDTQQEIKLCQKSNDISIHHFTCDEENVFAAVGRGLYVYNLHMKRVIACQKTAHDSSVLHIAKLPNRQLISCSEDGSVRIWELREKQQLAAEPVPTGFFNMWGFGRVNKQASQPVKKQQENATSCSLELIGDLIGHSSSVEALLNTGCWS
;
A
#
# COMPACT_ATOMS: atom_id res chain seq x y z
N MET A 1 -19.97 8.30 -44.25
CA MET A 1 -19.59 7.33 -45.29
C MET A 1 -19.71 5.94 -44.67
N LYS A 2 -20.71 5.17 -45.16
CA LYS A 2 -20.92 3.76 -44.77
C LYS A 2 -19.98 2.89 -45.57
N ALA A 3 -19.35 1.92 -44.94
CA ALA A 3 -18.78 0.75 -45.63
C ALA A 3 -19.16 -0.51 -44.88
N ASN A 4 -20.05 -1.27 -45.45
CA ASN A 4 -20.37 -2.66 -45.18
C ASN A 4 -19.17 -3.53 -45.57
N CYS A 5 -18.94 -4.64 -44.84
CA CYS A 5 -18.42 -5.86 -45.40
C CYS A 5 -18.99 -7.08 -44.68
N SER A 6 -19.57 -7.90 -45.51
CA SER A 6 -20.30 -9.13 -45.35
C SER A 6 -19.45 -10.34 -45.00
N SER A 7 -20.09 -11.30 -44.33
CA SER A 7 -19.67 -12.72 -44.17
C SER A 7 -19.72 -13.49 -45.47
N PRO A 8 -19.03 -14.66 -45.56
CA PRO A 8 -19.67 -15.97 -45.64
C PRO A 8 -18.90 -17.03 -44.81
N GLY A 9 -19.40 -18.17 -44.36
CA GLY A 9 -20.38 -19.11 -44.80
C GLY A 9 -19.98 -20.46 -44.23
N GLU A 10 -20.92 -21.21 -43.85
CA GLU A 10 -21.01 -22.55 -43.24
C GLU A 10 -20.20 -23.70 -43.91
N THR A 11 -19.87 -24.70 -43.06
CA THR A 11 -20.15 -26.19 -43.19
C THR A 11 -19.35 -26.88 -42.08
N GLY A 12 -19.79 -27.76 -41.19
CA GLY A 12 -20.74 -28.84 -41.27
C GLY A 12 -20.08 -30.10 -40.70
N GLU A 13 -20.82 -30.81 -39.86
CA GLU A 13 -20.72 -32.26 -39.50
C GLU A 13 -19.99 -32.66 -38.21
N THR A 14 -20.76 -32.97 -37.17
CA THR A 14 -21.30 -34.26 -36.65
C THR A 14 -20.33 -35.20 -35.91
N GLY A 15 -20.70 -35.61 -34.69
CA GLY A 15 -20.23 -36.83 -34.06
C GLY A 15 -20.17 -36.87 -32.54
N SER A 16 -21.29 -37.15 -31.87
CA SER A 16 -21.29 -37.72 -30.51
C SER A 16 -21.22 -39.26 -30.61
N PRO A 17 -20.98 -40.07 -29.57
CA PRO A 17 -21.63 -40.11 -28.26
C PRO A 17 -20.84 -40.62 -27.02
N HIS A 18 -21.27 -40.27 -25.89
CA HIS A 18 -21.46 -40.81 -24.53
C HIS A 18 -20.92 -42.19 -24.07
N PRO A 19 -21.12 -42.49 -22.73
CA PRO A 19 -20.25 -42.36 -21.54
C PRO A 19 -19.92 -43.78 -20.94
N PRO A 20 -19.53 -44.08 -19.70
CA PRO A 20 -20.01 -43.73 -18.39
C PRO A 20 -18.97 -43.67 -17.21
N GLY A 21 -19.36 -43.16 -16.05
CA GLY A 21 -18.65 -43.31 -14.78
C GLY A 21 -18.79 -44.70 -14.12
N PRO A 22 -18.23 -44.95 -12.91
CA PRO A 22 -18.91 -44.62 -11.68
C PRO A 22 -18.07 -44.34 -10.38
N GLN A 23 -18.72 -43.66 -9.42
CA GLN A 23 -18.83 -43.90 -7.97
C GLN A 23 -17.63 -44.03 -7.02
N SER A 24 -17.63 -43.09 -6.10
CA SER A 24 -17.34 -42.96 -4.65
C SER A 24 -16.94 -44.19 -3.80
N PRO A 25 -16.41 -44.04 -2.51
CA PRO A 25 -17.17 -43.47 -1.40
C PRO A 25 -16.39 -42.69 -0.30
N LEU A 26 -17.13 -41.87 0.38
CA LEU A 26 -17.10 -41.34 1.75
C LEU A 26 -16.10 -41.93 2.75
N HIS A 27 -15.37 -41.02 3.46
CA HIS A 27 -15.09 -41.21 4.89
C HIS A 27 -15.19 -39.89 5.65
N GLN A 28 -16.28 -39.81 6.44
CA GLN A 28 -16.48 -38.88 7.55
C GLN A 28 -15.46 -39.19 8.66
N ARG A 29 -14.80 -38.18 9.22
CA ARG A 29 -14.37 -38.17 10.61
C ARG A 29 -14.76 -36.87 11.28
N HIS A 30 -15.67 -37.00 12.23
CA HIS A 30 -15.93 -36.06 13.31
C HIS A 30 -14.66 -35.76 14.07
N LEU A 31 -14.44 -34.52 14.40
CA LEU A 31 -13.66 -34.12 15.55
C LEU A 31 -14.34 -32.98 16.29
N ASP A 32 -14.45 -33.21 17.57
CA ASP A 32 -15.17 -32.46 18.58
C ASP A 32 -14.68 -31.01 18.73
N LEU A 33 -15.69 -30.16 18.97
CA LEU A 33 -15.52 -28.77 19.40
C LEU A 33 -15.12 -28.72 20.87
N GLY A 34 -13.89 -28.28 21.15
CA GLY A 34 -13.47 -27.84 22.46
C GLY A 34 -13.45 -26.31 22.52
N SER A 35 -14.34 -25.77 23.36
CA SER A 35 -14.49 -24.36 23.65
C SER A 35 -13.26 -23.77 24.34
N GLY A 36 -12.65 -22.75 23.74
CA GLY A 36 -11.62 -21.94 24.35
C GLY A 36 -11.64 -20.53 23.76
N LEU A 37 -12.17 -19.58 24.52
CA LEU A 37 -12.18 -18.16 24.20
C LEU A 37 -10.76 -17.60 24.19
N GLY A 38 -10.20 -17.39 23.00
CA GLY A 38 -8.98 -16.62 22.78
C GLY A 38 -9.19 -15.75 21.55
N ARG A 39 -9.21 -14.43 21.74
CA ARG A 39 -9.31 -13.46 20.66
C ARG A 39 -8.05 -13.53 19.82
N SER A 40 -8.13 -14.09 18.62
CA SER A 40 -7.01 -14.09 17.66
C SER A 40 -7.39 -13.32 16.40
N SER A 41 -6.58 -12.33 16.07
CA SER A 41 -6.65 -11.62 14.80
C SER A 41 -6.09 -12.53 13.69
N SER A 42 -6.84 -12.77 12.64
CA SER A 42 -6.38 -13.60 11.51
C SER A 42 -5.75 -12.74 10.42
N TRP A 43 -4.54 -13.07 10.03
CA TRP A 43 -3.84 -12.50 8.88
C TRP A 43 -3.70 -13.56 7.79
N THR A 44 -3.95 -13.18 6.56
CA THR A 44 -3.77 -14.06 5.41
C THR A 44 -2.65 -13.51 4.53
N CYS A 45 -1.66 -14.32 4.25
CA CYS A 45 -0.55 -13.99 3.37
C CYS A 45 -0.47 -15.03 2.25
N CYS A 46 -0.29 -14.59 1.01
CA CYS A 46 -0.17 -15.45 -0.16
C CYS A 46 1.27 -15.52 -0.63
N SER A 47 1.81 -16.73 -0.79
CA SER A 47 3.14 -16.96 -1.38
C SER A 47 3.07 -17.85 -2.61
N SER A 48 3.85 -17.52 -3.62
CA SER A 48 4.05 -18.34 -4.82
C SER A 48 5.47 -18.86 -4.90
N THR A 49 5.66 -20.15 -4.80
CA THR A 49 6.82 -20.84 -5.39
C THR A 49 6.54 -22.32 -5.58
N SER A 50 6.59 -22.78 -6.82
CA SER A 50 6.65 -24.18 -7.18
C SER A 50 8.11 -24.64 -7.20
N GLN A 51 8.61 -25.15 -6.08
CA GLN A 51 9.71 -26.12 -6.08
C GLN A 51 9.37 -27.21 -5.09
N ILE A 52 9.28 -28.43 -5.63
CA ILE A 52 9.23 -29.66 -4.87
C ILE A 52 10.57 -29.75 -4.12
N MET A 53 10.60 -29.41 -2.84
CA MET A 53 11.68 -29.75 -1.94
C MET A 53 11.17 -30.70 -0.87
N GLU A 54 11.92 -31.75 -0.67
CA GLU A 54 11.77 -32.77 0.35
C GLU A 54 11.57 -32.16 1.74
N LYS A 55 10.74 -32.81 2.52
CA LYS A 55 10.43 -32.47 3.90
C LYS A 55 11.70 -32.27 4.72
N SER A 56 12.08 -31.02 4.92
CA SER A 56 12.98 -30.67 6.02
C SER A 56 12.23 -30.80 7.35
N PRO A 57 12.88 -31.27 8.41
CA PRO A 57 12.24 -31.40 9.71
C PRO A 57 11.76 -30.00 10.16
N LEU A 58 10.55 -29.94 10.71
CA LEU A 58 10.00 -28.77 11.38
C LEU A 58 11.11 -28.17 12.28
N GLN A 59 11.63 -27.02 11.89
CA GLN A 59 12.42 -26.22 12.81
C GLN A 59 11.51 -25.84 13.96
N THR A 60 11.84 -26.32 15.14
CA THR A 60 11.21 -25.94 16.38
C THR A 60 11.32 -24.43 16.51
N ILE A 61 10.20 -23.74 16.42
CA ILE A 61 10.08 -22.31 16.67
C ILE A 61 10.63 -22.09 18.08
N GLY A 62 11.65 -21.23 18.22
CA GLY A 62 12.30 -20.98 19.50
C GLY A 62 11.33 -20.44 20.55
N GLU A 63 11.63 -20.65 21.83
CA GLU A 63 10.82 -20.26 22.98
C GLU A 63 10.46 -18.75 23.05
N GLU A 64 11.07 -17.90 22.24
CA GLU A 64 10.79 -16.46 22.17
C GLU A 64 9.46 -16.11 21.48
N GLN A 65 8.84 -17.01 20.71
CA GLN A 65 7.54 -16.79 20.10
C GLN A 65 6.36 -16.94 21.07
N THR A 66 6.55 -17.40 22.28
CA THR A 66 5.49 -17.57 23.27
C THR A 66 4.80 -16.25 23.69
N GLN A 67 5.38 -15.10 23.36
CA GLN A 67 4.80 -13.78 23.65
C GLN A 67 4.19 -13.10 22.41
N ASN A 68 4.31 -13.69 21.22
CA ASN A 68 3.73 -13.15 20.02
C ASN A 68 2.21 -13.38 20.02
N PRO A 69 1.36 -12.31 20.08
CA PRO A 69 -0.07 -12.45 20.07
C PRO A 69 -0.63 -12.87 18.70
N TYR A 70 0.23 -12.95 17.69
CA TYR A 70 -0.14 -13.25 16.31
C TYR A 70 0.47 -14.57 15.88
N THR A 71 -0.32 -15.42 15.25
CA THR A 71 0.10 -16.71 14.72
C THR A 71 -0.35 -16.87 13.28
N GLU A 72 0.46 -17.60 12.49
CA GLU A 72 0.02 -18.04 11.18
C GLU A 72 -1.11 -19.06 11.35
N LEU A 73 -2.27 -18.76 10.76
CA LEU A 73 -3.44 -19.66 10.81
C LEU A 73 -3.52 -20.52 9.55
N LEU A 74 -3.35 -19.92 8.40
CA LEU A 74 -3.56 -20.57 7.10
C LEU A 74 -2.54 -20.07 6.08
N VAL A 75 -2.06 -20.99 5.24
CA VAL A 75 -1.28 -20.68 4.05
C VAL A 75 -2.14 -20.97 2.83
N LEU A 76 -2.50 -19.95 2.07
CA LEU A 76 -3.34 -20.06 0.88
C LEU A 76 -2.47 -20.22 -0.36
N LYS A 77 -2.67 -21.33 -1.10
CA LYS A 77 -1.88 -21.66 -2.29
C LYS A 77 -2.79 -21.80 -3.50
N ALA A 78 -2.76 -20.82 -4.40
CA ALA A 78 -3.47 -20.85 -5.66
C ALA A 78 -2.73 -20.12 -6.78
N HIS A 79 -1.88 -19.14 -6.43
CA HIS A 79 -1.06 -18.44 -7.40
C HIS A 79 0.19 -19.25 -7.78
N HIS A 80 0.63 -19.08 -9.03
CA HIS A 80 1.82 -19.72 -9.58
C HIS A 80 3.02 -18.80 -9.69
N ASP A 81 2.82 -17.51 -9.37
CA ASP A 81 3.83 -16.45 -9.39
C ASP A 81 3.57 -15.46 -8.25
N ILE A 82 4.33 -14.37 -8.18
CA ILE A 82 4.30 -13.38 -7.12
C ILE A 82 2.91 -12.74 -7.01
N VAL A 83 2.33 -12.76 -5.81
CA VAL A 83 1.12 -12.02 -5.47
C VAL A 83 1.51 -10.58 -5.12
N ARG A 84 1.04 -9.62 -5.92
CA ARG A 84 1.39 -8.20 -5.75
C ARG A 84 0.31 -7.37 -5.10
N PHE A 85 -0.93 -7.80 -5.21
CA PHE A 85 -2.07 -7.02 -4.77
C PHE A 85 -3.03 -7.86 -3.96
N LEU A 86 -3.51 -7.25 -2.88
CA LEU A 86 -4.60 -7.73 -2.05
C LEU A 86 -5.64 -6.61 -1.94
N VAL A 87 -6.90 -6.90 -2.16
CA VAL A 87 -7.99 -5.93 -2.03
C VAL A 87 -9.16 -6.56 -1.28
N GLN A 88 -9.70 -5.83 -0.32
CA GLN A 88 -10.91 -6.25 0.39
C GLN A 88 -12.13 -6.05 -0.50
N LEU A 89 -12.99 -7.06 -0.58
CA LEU A 89 -14.28 -6.98 -1.27
C LEU A 89 -15.39 -6.59 -0.30
N ASP A 90 -15.47 -7.30 0.81
CA ASP A 90 -16.39 -7.07 1.90
C ASP A 90 -15.82 -7.59 3.23
N ASP A 91 -16.63 -7.70 4.27
CA ASP A 91 -16.21 -8.16 5.60
C ASP A 91 -15.75 -9.63 5.62
N TYR A 92 -16.11 -10.41 4.61
CA TYR A 92 -15.86 -11.86 4.55
C TYR A 92 -14.96 -12.27 3.40
N ARG A 93 -14.74 -11.41 2.40
CA ARG A 93 -14.03 -11.76 1.18
C ARG A 93 -12.94 -10.76 0.84
N PHE A 94 -11.87 -11.29 0.28
CA PHE A 94 -10.82 -10.47 -0.34
C PHE A 94 -10.38 -11.11 -1.65
N ALA A 95 -9.74 -10.33 -2.50
CA ALA A 95 -9.14 -10.80 -3.73
C ALA A 95 -7.62 -10.63 -3.70
N SER A 96 -6.91 -11.60 -4.26
CA SER A 96 -5.47 -11.55 -4.52
C SER A 96 -5.21 -11.55 -6.02
N ALA A 97 -4.17 -10.82 -6.46
CA ALA A 97 -3.77 -10.72 -7.86
C ALA A 97 -2.25 -10.62 -7.99
N GLY A 98 -1.69 -11.16 -9.07
CA GLY A 98 -0.24 -11.25 -9.19
C GLY A 98 0.31 -11.31 -10.61
N ASP A 99 1.57 -11.70 -10.68
CA ASP A 99 2.36 -11.77 -11.91
C ASP A 99 1.92 -12.92 -12.82
N ASP A 100 1.20 -13.91 -12.31
CA ASP A 100 0.57 -14.98 -13.07
C ASP A 100 -0.65 -14.55 -13.90
N GLY A 101 -1.11 -13.30 -13.73
CA GLY A 101 -2.26 -12.76 -14.45
C GLY A 101 -3.61 -13.27 -13.95
N ILE A 102 -3.64 -13.98 -12.83
CA ILE A 102 -4.84 -14.54 -12.21
C ILE A 102 -5.30 -13.66 -11.07
N VAL A 103 -6.61 -13.62 -10.85
CA VAL A 103 -7.22 -13.05 -9.63
C VAL A 103 -7.95 -14.16 -8.92
N VAL A 104 -7.72 -14.29 -7.63
CA VAL A 104 -8.38 -15.30 -6.79
C VAL A 104 -9.17 -14.61 -5.70
N VAL A 105 -10.44 -14.99 -5.57
CA VAL A 105 -11.32 -14.52 -4.49
C VAL A 105 -11.34 -15.56 -3.38
N TRP A 106 -11.15 -15.10 -2.16
CA TRP A 106 -11.03 -15.92 -0.96
C TRP A 106 -12.09 -15.56 0.09
N ASN A 107 -12.49 -16.58 0.85
CA ASN A 107 -13.17 -16.33 2.12
C ASN A 107 -12.12 -15.98 3.19
N ALA A 108 -12.24 -14.81 3.81
CA ALA A 108 -11.27 -14.31 4.78
C ALA A 108 -11.24 -15.09 6.10
N GLN A 109 -12.36 -15.77 6.46
CA GLN A 109 -12.48 -16.52 7.71
C GLN A 109 -12.01 -17.97 7.56
N THR A 110 -12.38 -18.62 6.45
CA THR A 110 -12.09 -20.03 6.24
C THR A 110 -10.83 -20.29 5.42
N GLY A 111 -10.34 -19.27 4.68
CA GLY A 111 -9.26 -19.41 3.71
C GLY A 111 -9.67 -20.21 2.46
N GLU A 112 -10.96 -20.46 2.25
CA GLU A 112 -11.45 -21.18 1.08
C GLU A 112 -11.34 -20.33 -0.17
N LYS A 113 -10.86 -20.93 -1.26
CA LYS A 113 -10.88 -20.32 -2.60
C LYS A 113 -12.32 -20.35 -3.12
N LEU A 114 -12.92 -19.18 -3.25
CA LEU A 114 -14.30 -19.03 -3.74
C LEU A 114 -14.32 -18.96 -5.28
N LEU A 115 -13.49 -18.14 -5.88
CA LEU A 115 -13.45 -17.92 -7.33
C LEU A 115 -12.02 -17.80 -7.83
N GLU A 116 -11.83 -18.15 -9.09
CA GLU A 116 -10.61 -17.93 -9.85
C GLU A 116 -10.96 -17.23 -11.17
N LEU A 117 -10.45 -16.02 -11.36
CA LEU A 117 -10.77 -15.15 -12.47
C LEU A 117 -9.63 -15.19 -13.48
N ASN A 118 -9.85 -15.91 -14.57
CA ASN A 118 -8.90 -16.10 -15.65
C ASN A 118 -9.29 -15.27 -16.87
N GLY A 119 -8.38 -14.45 -17.42
CA GLY A 119 -8.67 -13.63 -18.59
C GLY A 119 -7.55 -12.72 -19.05
N HIS A 120 -6.66 -12.31 -18.14
CA HIS A 120 -5.45 -11.61 -18.50
C HIS A 120 -4.37 -12.58 -19.03
N THR A 121 -3.51 -12.09 -19.91
CA THR A 121 -2.44 -12.88 -20.53
C THR A 121 -1.05 -12.50 -20.04
N GLN A 122 -0.98 -11.49 -19.17
CA GLN A 122 0.24 -10.99 -18.54
C GLN A 122 -0.09 -10.55 -17.12
N LYS A 123 0.96 -10.20 -16.38
CA LYS A 123 0.86 -9.78 -14.97
C LYS A 123 -0.17 -8.68 -14.73
N ILE A 124 -0.84 -8.78 -13.60
CA ILE A 124 -1.73 -7.72 -13.09
C ILE A 124 -0.87 -6.54 -12.64
N THR A 125 -1.29 -5.34 -13.02
CA THR A 125 -0.59 -4.08 -12.70
C THR A 125 -1.35 -3.20 -11.73
N ALA A 126 -2.68 -3.39 -11.63
CA ALA A 126 -3.52 -2.73 -10.64
C ALA A 126 -4.83 -3.50 -10.44
N ILE A 127 -5.41 -3.38 -9.26
CA ILE A 127 -6.72 -3.92 -8.91
C ILE A 127 -7.45 -2.93 -8.01
N ILE A 128 -8.74 -2.70 -8.28
CA ILE A 128 -9.62 -1.91 -7.43
C ILE A 128 -10.99 -2.57 -7.34
N THR A 129 -11.75 -2.20 -6.32
CA THR A 129 -13.17 -2.54 -6.19
C THR A 129 -14.04 -1.33 -6.52
N PHE A 130 -15.18 -1.56 -7.13
CA PHE A 130 -16.11 -0.53 -7.53
C PHE A 130 -17.56 -1.02 -7.34
N PRO A 131 -18.45 -0.23 -6.70
CA PRO A 131 -19.83 -0.65 -6.47
C PRO A 131 -20.60 -0.84 -7.78
N SER A 132 -21.33 -1.95 -7.91
CA SER A 132 -22.20 -2.21 -9.07
C SER A 132 -23.45 -1.30 -9.07
N LEU A 133 -23.95 -0.97 -10.26
CA LEU A 133 -25.20 -0.21 -10.44
C LEU A 133 -26.45 -1.07 -10.37
N GLU A 134 -26.33 -2.38 -10.55
CA GLU A 134 -27.47 -3.24 -10.89
C GLU A 134 -28.31 -3.70 -9.68
N SER A 135 -27.90 -3.43 -8.44
CA SER A 135 -28.62 -3.92 -7.28
C SER A 135 -29.12 -2.80 -6.36
N CYS A 136 -30.45 -2.70 -6.23
CA CYS A 136 -31.09 -1.82 -5.25
C CYS A 136 -31.06 -2.36 -3.82
N GLU A 137 -30.73 -3.64 -3.61
CA GLU A 137 -30.85 -4.30 -2.30
C GLU A 137 -29.58 -5.03 -1.83
N GLU A 138 -28.67 -5.43 -2.73
CA GLU A 138 -27.36 -6.01 -2.36
C GLU A 138 -26.26 -5.24 -3.03
N LYS A 139 -25.27 -4.81 -2.26
CA LYS A 139 -24.09 -4.07 -2.76
C LYS A 139 -23.15 -5.03 -3.49
N ASN A 140 -23.56 -5.48 -4.67
CA ASN A 140 -22.65 -6.24 -5.53
C ASN A 140 -21.46 -5.36 -5.89
N GLN A 141 -20.28 -5.85 -5.65
CA GLN A 141 -19.06 -5.15 -6.03
C GLN A 141 -18.52 -5.70 -7.35
N LEU A 142 -17.99 -4.81 -8.14
CA LEU A 142 -17.19 -5.16 -9.31
C LEU A 142 -15.71 -5.15 -8.92
N ILE A 143 -14.95 -6.08 -9.46
CA ILE A 143 -13.49 -6.08 -9.40
C ILE A 143 -13.00 -5.58 -10.75
N LEU A 144 -12.21 -4.52 -10.74
CA LEU A 144 -11.54 -3.99 -11.93
C LEU A 144 -10.06 -4.34 -11.85
N THR A 145 -9.54 -4.99 -12.88
CA THR A 145 -8.14 -5.40 -12.97
C THR A 145 -7.50 -4.83 -14.22
N ALA A 146 -6.34 -4.20 -14.05
CA ALA A 146 -5.49 -3.78 -15.15
C ALA A 146 -4.29 -4.73 -15.29
N SER A 147 -3.76 -4.86 -16.50
CA SER A 147 -2.64 -5.75 -16.77
C SER A 147 -1.66 -5.17 -17.78
N ALA A 148 -0.45 -5.70 -17.75
CA ALA A 148 0.57 -5.45 -18.77
C ALA A 148 0.12 -5.87 -20.18
N ASP A 149 -0.94 -6.65 -20.31
CA ASP A 149 -1.56 -7.02 -21.60
C ASP A 149 -2.33 -5.86 -22.25
N ARG A 150 -2.31 -4.66 -21.65
CA ARG A 150 -2.97 -3.42 -22.09
C ARG A 150 -4.49 -3.51 -22.08
N ARG A 151 -5.04 -4.24 -21.10
CA ARG A 151 -6.48 -4.38 -20.92
C ARG A 151 -6.87 -4.06 -19.49
N VAL A 152 -8.10 -3.61 -19.34
CA VAL A 152 -8.82 -3.61 -18.07
C VAL A 152 -9.96 -4.61 -18.21
N ILE A 153 -10.08 -5.54 -17.27
CA ILE A 153 -11.20 -6.48 -17.21
C ILE A 153 -12.00 -6.18 -15.95
N VAL A 154 -13.30 -6.16 -16.13
CA VAL A 154 -14.28 -5.95 -15.07
C VAL A 154 -14.97 -7.27 -14.78
N TRP A 155 -14.99 -7.64 -13.53
CA TRP A 155 -15.53 -8.89 -13.02
C TRP A 155 -16.63 -8.63 -12.02
N ASP A 156 -17.63 -9.46 -12.06
CA ASP A 156 -18.62 -9.57 -10.99
C ASP A 156 -18.00 -10.36 -9.83
N SER A 157 -17.98 -9.76 -8.63
CA SER A 157 -17.28 -10.35 -7.47
C SER A 157 -17.98 -11.57 -6.88
N ASP A 158 -19.27 -11.80 -7.19
CA ASP A 158 -20.05 -12.87 -6.64
C ASP A 158 -20.05 -14.11 -7.53
N THR A 159 -20.13 -13.88 -8.83
CA THR A 159 -20.21 -14.97 -9.82
C THR A 159 -18.88 -15.27 -10.50
N GLY A 160 -17.90 -14.38 -10.39
CA GLY A 160 -16.62 -14.46 -11.12
C GLY A 160 -16.77 -14.23 -12.63
N ARG A 161 -17.96 -13.84 -13.09
CA ARG A 161 -18.22 -13.60 -14.51
C ARG A 161 -17.50 -12.34 -14.99
N GLN A 162 -16.85 -12.42 -16.13
CA GLN A 162 -16.35 -11.25 -16.84
C GLN A 162 -17.55 -10.41 -17.35
N VAL A 163 -17.73 -9.21 -16.76
CA VAL A 163 -18.77 -8.26 -17.15
C VAL A 163 -18.36 -7.55 -18.43
N GLN A 164 -17.15 -7.02 -18.46
CA GLN A 164 -16.63 -6.27 -19.60
C GLN A 164 -15.11 -6.44 -19.73
N ARG A 165 -14.62 -6.32 -20.97
CA ARG A 165 -13.20 -6.24 -21.31
C ARG A 165 -12.96 -4.96 -22.11
N ILE A 166 -12.13 -4.10 -21.58
CA ILE A 166 -11.75 -2.84 -22.20
C ILE A 166 -10.35 -3.01 -22.81
N SER A 167 -10.22 -2.83 -24.10
CA SER A 167 -8.99 -3.09 -24.88
C SER A 167 -8.57 -1.90 -25.73
N CYS A 168 -8.99 -0.68 -25.38
CA CYS A 168 -8.69 0.52 -26.15
C CYS A 168 -7.33 1.17 -25.78
N PHE A 169 -6.58 0.58 -24.82
CA PHE A 169 -5.34 1.15 -24.35
C PHE A 169 -4.16 0.84 -25.31
N GLN A 170 -3.39 1.87 -25.61
CA GLN A 170 -2.20 1.73 -26.47
C GLN A 170 -0.98 1.27 -25.67
N SER A 171 -0.94 1.56 -24.37
CA SER A 171 0.12 1.20 -23.43
C SER A 171 -0.42 0.40 -22.25
N THR A 172 0.49 -0.09 -21.42
CA THR A 172 0.16 -0.73 -20.15
C THR A 172 -0.59 0.25 -19.25
N VAL A 173 -1.74 -0.18 -18.71
CA VAL A 173 -2.42 0.53 -17.63
C VAL A 173 -1.68 0.18 -16.34
N LYS A 174 -1.09 1.18 -15.68
CA LYS A 174 -0.21 1.00 -14.52
C LYS A 174 -0.93 1.17 -13.19
N CYS A 175 -1.97 2.00 -13.16
CA CYS A 175 -2.73 2.29 -11.97
C CYS A 175 -4.21 2.50 -12.27
N LEU A 176 -5.03 2.20 -11.28
CA LEU A 176 -6.47 2.42 -11.26
C LEU A 176 -6.83 3.15 -9.96
N THR A 177 -7.80 4.04 -10.00
CA THR A 177 -8.34 4.70 -8.80
C THR A 177 -9.82 5.03 -8.97
N VAL A 178 -10.55 5.09 -7.86
CA VAL A 178 -11.95 5.51 -7.82
C VAL A 178 -12.02 6.92 -7.25
N LEU A 179 -12.70 7.81 -7.92
CA LEU A 179 -13.04 9.14 -7.41
C LEU A 179 -14.44 9.10 -6.83
N GLN A 180 -14.51 9.00 -5.52
CA GLN A 180 -15.80 8.85 -4.83
C GLN A 180 -16.69 10.08 -4.95
N ARG A 181 -16.09 11.28 -4.99
CA ARG A 181 -16.83 12.56 -5.07
C ARG A 181 -17.53 12.76 -6.41
N LEU A 182 -16.98 12.22 -7.48
CA LEU A 182 -17.51 12.37 -8.85
C LEU A 182 -18.18 11.09 -9.35
N ASP A 183 -18.09 10.01 -8.58
CA ASP A 183 -18.66 8.71 -8.91
C ASP A 183 -18.14 8.16 -10.25
N VAL A 184 -16.84 8.31 -10.48
CA VAL A 184 -16.11 7.83 -11.66
C VAL A 184 -14.88 7.05 -11.24
N TRP A 185 -14.31 6.28 -12.15
CA TRP A 185 -13.02 5.66 -11.95
C TRP A 185 -12.03 6.08 -13.04
N LEU A 186 -10.76 6.03 -12.71
CA LEU A 186 -9.67 6.46 -13.58
C LEU A 186 -8.72 5.31 -13.86
N SER A 187 -8.16 5.33 -15.06
CA SER A 187 -7.03 4.47 -15.44
C SER A 187 -5.86 5.33 -15.90
N GLY A 188 -4.68 5.05 -15.32
CA GLY A 188 -3.43 5.71 -15.65
C GLY A 188 -2.48 4.78 -16.39
N GLY A 189 -1.96 5.25 -17.50
CA GLY A 189 -0.95 4.68 -18.35
C GLY A 189 -0.21 5.81 -19.05
N ASN A 190 0.03 5.74 -20.37
CA ASN A 190 0.51 6.89 -21.11
C ASN A 190 -0.54 8.00 -21.21
N ASP A 191 -1.81 7.63 -21.06
CA ASP A 191 -2.96 8.53 -21.01
C ASP A 191 -3.63 8.43 -19.64
N LEU A 192 -4.29 9.50 -19.20
CA LEU A 192 -5.27 9.48 -18.13
C LEU A 192 -6.66 9.35 -18.76
N CYS A 193 -7.41 8.30 -18.42
CA CYS A 193 -8.77 8.09 -18.89
C CYS A 193 -9.74 8.13 -17.72
N VAL A 194 -10.90 8.77 -17.94
CA VAL A 194 -12.01 8.89 -16.99
C VAL A 194 -13.17 8.04 -17.47
N TRP A 195 -13.75 7.25 -16.61
CA TRP A 195 -14.78 6.26 -16.90
C TRP A 195 -15.96 6.42 -15.95
N ASN A 196 -17.17 6.24 -16.45
CA ASN A 196 -18.37 6.23 -15.63
C ASN A 196 -18.63 4.83 -15.02
N ARG A 197 -19.68 4.72 -14.19
CA ARG A 197 -20.14 3.45 -13.62
C ARG A 197 -20.63 2.43 -14.66
N LYS A 198 -21.06 2.91 -15.83
CA LYS A 198 -21.49 2.03 -16.93
C LYS A 198 -20.33 1.54 -17.77
N LEU A 199 -19.09 1.85 -17.34
CA LEU A 199 -17.86 1.46 -18.00
C LEU A 199 -17.66 2.16 -19.37
N ASP A 200 -18.36 3.29 -19.62
CA ASP A 200 -18.15 4.12 -20.79
C ASP A 200 -17.01 5.10 -20.55
N LEU A 201 -16.18 5.31 -21.56
CA LEU A 201 -15.15 6.34 -21.54
C LEU A 201 -15.79 7.72 -21.63
N LEU A 202 -15.58 8.55 -20.62
CA LEU A 202 -16.10 9.92 -20.57
C LEU A 202 -15.17 10.90 -21.27
N CYS A 203 -13.90 10.88 -20.90
CA CYS A 203 -12.85 11.69 -21.52
C CYS A 203 -11.47 11.08 -21.26
N LYS A 204 -10.47 11.53 -22.01
CA LYS A 204 -9.08 11.15 -21.82
C LYS A 204 -8.15 12.28 -22.21
N THR A 205 -6.96 12.31 -21.60
CA THR A 205 -5.86 13.19 -22.04
C THR A 205 -5.28 12.70 -23.37
N SER A 206 -4.62 13.59 -24.10
CA SER A 206 -3.64 13.18 -25.11
C SER A 206 -2.39 12.63 -24.42
N HIS A 207 -1.60 11.87 -25.17
CA HIS A 207 -0.36 11.25 -24.68
C HIS A 207 0.47 12.20 -23.80
N LEU A 208 0.60 11.83 -22.50
CA LEU A 208 1.28 12.67 -21.51
C LEU A 208 2.78 12.41 -21.48
N SER A 209 3.18 11.14 -21.47
CA SER A 209 4.57 10.74 -21.34
C SER A 209 4.78 9.27 -21.66
N ASP A 210 5.95 8.92 -22.19
CA ASP A 210 6.36 7.54 -22.43
C ASP A 210 6.60 6.77 -21.12
N THR A 211 6.95 7.48 -20.03
CA THR A 211 7.08 6.86 -18.70
C THR A 211 5.73 6.45 -18.13
N GLY A 212 4.66 7.12 -18.52
CA GLY A 212 3.28 6.88 -18.09
C GLY A 212 3.03 7.18 -16.61
N ILE A 213 1.75 7.23 -16.25
CA ILE A 213 1.28 7.50 -14.90
C ILE A 213 1.47 6.25 -14.04
N SER A 214 2.24 6.34 -12.96
CA SER A 214 2.54 5.24 -12.04
C SER A 214 1.58 5.17 -10.85
N ALA A 215 1.05 6.31 -10.40
CA ALA A 215 0.11 6.40 -9.28
C ALA A 215 -0.85 7.57 -9.48
N LEU A 216 -2.05 7.43 -8.92
CA LEU A 216 -3.12 8.42 -8.94
C LEU A 216 -3.73 8.55 -7.55
N VAL A 217 -4.00 9.77 -7.12
CA VAL A 217 -4.72 10.04 -5.87
C VAL A 217 -5.72 11.18 -6.03
N GLU A 218 -6.92 11.00 -5.45
CA GLU A 218 -7.95 12.03 -5.40
C GLU A 218 -7.58 13.10 -4.35
N ILE A 219 -7.73 14.37 -4.71
CA ILE A 219 -7.59 15.51 -3.82
C ILE A 219 -8.81 16.44 -3.98
N PRO A 220 -9.03 17.42 -3.08
CA PRO A 220 -10.18 18.32 -3.16
C PRO A 220 -10.33 19.06 -4.48
N LYS A 221 -11.51 19.68 -4.68
CA LYS A 221 -11.89 20.50 -5.85
C LYS A 221 -11.94 19.73 -7.16
N ASN A 222 -12.31 18.43 -7.12
CA ASN A 222 -12.36 17.52 -8.27
C ASN A 222 -11.00 17.40 -8.95
N CYS A 223 -9.93 17.46 -8.16
CA CYS A 223 -8.58 17.33 -8.67
C CYS A 223 -8.00 15.97 -8.38
N VAL A 224 -7.05 15.58 -9.23
CA VAL A 224 -6.28 14.33 -9.14
C VAL A 224 -4.82 14.65 -9.29
N VAL A 225 -4.00 14.07 -8.43
CA VAL A 225 -2.54 14.09 -8.55
C VAL A 225 -2.11 12.82 -9.28
N ALA A 226 -1.36 12.99 -10.35
CA ALA A 226 -0.75 11.89 -11.09
C ALA A 226 0.78 11.94 -10.94
N ALA A 227 1.39 10.81 -10.57
CA ALA A 227 2.84 10.65 -10.55
C ALA A 227 3.31 10.14 -11.91
N VAL A 228 4.21 10.90 -12.56
CA VAL A 228 4.76 10.60 -13.89
C VAL A 228 6.29 10.71 -13.83
N GLY A 229 6.98 9.58 -13.63
CA GLY A 229 8.42 9.60 -13.36
C GLY A 229 8.72 10.37 -12.08
N LYS A 230 9.48 11.46 -12.18
CA LYS A 230 9.82 12.35 -11.06
C LYS A 230 8.90 13.58 -10.93
N GLU A 231 7.89 13.67 -11.76
CA GLU A 231 6.99 14.80 -11.86
C GLU A 231 5.61 14.45 -11.29
N LEU A 232 4.96 15.41 -10.64
CA LEU A 232 3.55 15.34 -10.31
C LEU A 232 2.76 16.28 -11.21
N ILE A 233 1.69 15.77 -11.80
CA ILE A 233 0.77 16.57 -12.61
C ILE A 233 -0.57 16.65 -11.89
N ILE A 234 -1.06 17.85 -11.71
CA ILE A 234 -2.38 18.11 -11.12
C ILE A 234 -3.39 18.28 -12.24
N PHE A 235 -4.35 17.38 -12.30
CA PHE A 235 -5.49 17.45 -13.19
C PHE A 235 -6.74 17.86 -12.43
N ARG A 236 -7.59 18.66 -13.07
CA ARG A 236 -8.96 18.93 -12.63
C ARG A 236 -9.94 18.29 -13.59
N LEU A 237 -10.86 17.52 -13.04
CA LEU A 237 -11.97 16.96 -13.79
C LEU A 237 -13.14 17.94 -13.81
N VAL A 238 -13.63 18.24 -14.99
CA VAL A 238 -14.77 19.11 -15.21
C VAL A 238 -15.95 18.24 -15.63
N ALA A 239 -16.91 18.12 -14.72
CA ALA A 239 -18.16 17.41 -15.00
C ALA A 239 -19.08 18.25 -15.91
N PRO A 240 -19.98 17.61 -16.67
CA PRO A 240 -20.96 18.31 -17.49
C PRO A 240 -21.79 19.31 -16.67
N THR A 241 -22.06 20.46 -17.27
CA THR A 241 -22.90 21.54 -16.73
C THR A 241 -23.99 21.92 -17.73
N GLU A 242 -24.94 22.77 -17.35
CA GLU A 242 -26.02 23.22 -18.24
C GLU A 242 -25.53 23.85 -19.55
N GLY A 243 -24.26 24.27 -19.64
CA GLY A 243 -23.64 24.88 -20.83
C GLY A 243 -22.65 23.98 -21.59
N SER A 244 -22.23 22.87 -21.03
CA SER A 244 -21.33 21.90 -21.64
C SER A 244 -21.76 20.49 -21.25
N LEU A 245 -22.12 19.67 -22.24
CA LEU A 245 -22.60 18.30 -22.05
C LEU A 245 -21.45 17.26 -21.96
N GLU A 246 -20.22 17.71 -22.09
CA GLU A 246 -19.06 16.84 -22.16
C GLU A 246 -18.18 16.95 -20.90
N TRP A 247 -17.56 15.84 -20.53
CA TRP A 247 -16.51 15.79 -19.53
C TRP A 247 -15.20 16.30 -20.11
N ASP A 248 -14.42 17.00 -19.31
CA ASP A 248 -13.10 17.48 -19.70
C ASP A 248 -12.05 17.26 -18.60
N ILE A 249 -10.79 17.21 -18.99
CA ILE A 249 -9.63 17.08 -18.11
C ILE A 249 -8.73 18.28 -18.35
N LEU A 250 -8.61 19.12 -17.32
CA LEU A 250 -7.74 20.30 -17.37
C LEU A 250 -6.45 19.99 -16.61
N GLU A 251 -5.33 20.11 -17.29
CA GLU A 251 -4.01 20.11 -16.68
C GLU A 251 -3.77 21.47 -16.03
N ILE A 252 -3.60 21.47 -14.69
CA ILE A 252 -3.56 22.72 -13.90
C ILE A 252 -2.13 23.10 -13.55
N LYS A 253 -1.31 22.14 -13.09
CA LYS A 253 0.01 22.45 -12.57
C LYS A 253 0.94 21.24 -12.64
N HIS A 254 2.20 21.52 -12.89
CA HIS A 254 3.32 20.58 -12.78
C HIS A 254 4.15 20.90 -11.54
N LEU A 255 4.49 19.89 -10.75
CA LEU A 255 5.36 19.98 -9.58
C LEU A 255 6.61 19.16 -9.87
N LEU A 256 7.77 19.84 -9.93
CA LEU A 256 9.05 19.30 -10.40
C LEU A 256 10.08 19.20 -9.27
N ASP A 257 9.62 19.09 -8.03
CA ASP A 257 10.49 19.22 -6.86
C ASP A 257 11.24 17.92 -6.52
N HIS A 258 10.76 16.75 -6.99
CA HIS A 258 11.50 15.49 -6.85
C HIS A 258 12.69 15.39 -7.79
N GLN A 259 13.79 14.84 -7.29
CA GLN A 259 15.02 14.64 -8.07
C GLN A 259 15.01 13.30 -8.84
N ASP A 260 14.24 12.33 -8.38
CA ASP A 260 14.12 11.00 -8.98
C ASP A 260 12.67 10.50 -8.96
N ASN A 261 12.43 9.33 -9.56
CA ASN A 261 11.11 8.76 -9.75
C ASN A 261 10.32 8.64 -8.44
N ILE A 262 9.07 9.05 -8.52
CA ILE A 262 8.10 8.91 -7.44
C ILE A 262 7.61 7.47 -7.42
N LEU A 263 7.81 6.78 -6.30
CA LEU A 263 7.41 5.39 -6.10
C LEU A 263 6.10 5.26 -5.33
N SER A 264 5.86 6.20 -4.43
CA SER A 264 4.70 6.17 -3.54
C SER A 264 4.01 7.52 -3.47
N LEU A 265 2.69 7.48 -3.46
CA LEU A 265 1.81 8.65 -3.43
C LEU A 265 0.56 8.29 -2.62
N ILE A 266 0.26 9.06 -1.60
CA ILE A 266 -0.92 8.86 -0.75
C ILE A 266 -1.60 10.18 -0.43
N ASN A 267 -2.94 10.19 -0.45
CA ASN A 267 -3.73 11.25 0.15
C ASN A 267 -3.86 10.99 1.64
N VAL A 268 -3.48 11.95 2.48
CA VAL A 268 -3.60 11.85 3.93
C VAL A 268 -4.99 12.30 4.37
N ASN A 269 -5.41 13.46 3.86
CA ASN A 269 -6.72 14.07 4.14
C ASN A 269 -7.02 15.17 3.11
N ASP A 270 -8.10 15.92 3.32
CA ASP A 270 -8.49 17.03 2.44
C ASP A 270 -7.50 18.23 2.45
N LEU A 271 -6.50 18.22 3.31
CA LEU A 271 -5.51 19.30 3.44
C LEU A 271 -4.13 18.91 2.92
N SER A 272 -3.80 17.62 2.90
CA SER A 272 -2.42 17.18 2.61
C SER A 272 -2.36 15.86 1.85
N PHE A 273 -1.41 15.75 0.93
CA PHE A 273 -0.96 14.51 0.33
C PHE A 273 0.56 14.38 0.43
N VAL A 274 1.07 13.16 0.32
CA VAL A 274 2.50 12.84 0.54
C VAL A 274 3.02 12.03 -0.62
N THR A 275 4.26 12.33 -1.00
CA THR A 275 4.99 11.62 -2.06
C THR A 275 6.33 11.14 -1.56
N GLY A 276 6.75 9.97 -2.06
CA GLY A 276 8.03 9.35 -1.77
C GLY A 276 8.77 8.95 -3.04
N SER A 277 10.08 9.22 -3.10
CA SER A 277 10.91 8.94 -4.27
C SER A 277 11.82 7.74 -4.08
N HIS A 278 12.41 7.29 -5.20
CA HIS A 278 13.41 6.21 -5.24
C HIS A 278 14.69 6.53 -4.47
N ILE A 279 15.03 7.80 -4.31
CA ILE A 279 16.21 8.25 -3.55
C ILE A 279 15.86 8.72 -2.13
N GLY A 280 14.67 8.37 -1.63
CA GLY A 280 14.27 8.62 -0.25
C GLY A 280 13.87 10.07 0.04
N GLU A 281 13.37 10.80 -0.92
CA GLU A 281 12.78 12.11 -0.68
C GLU A 281 11.32 11.94 -0.25
N LEU A 282 10.96 12.50 0.87
CA LEU A 282 9.59 12.61 1.35
C LEU A 282 9.15 14.06 1.24
N ILE A 283 8.08 14.31 0.48
CA ILE A 283 7.52 15.65 0.33
C ILE A 283 6.06 15.62 0.77
N ILE A 284 5.70 16.58 1.63
CA ILE A 284 4.33 16.82 2.05
C ILE A 284 3.84 18.07 1.33
N TRP A 285 2.68 17.92 0.69
CA TRP A 285 2.05 18.92 -0.13
C TRP A 285 0.75 19.40 0.48
N ASP A 286 0.43 20.66 0.30
CA ASP A 286 -0.91 21.18 0.50
C ASP A 286 -1.84 20.68 -0.61
N ALA A 287 -2.99 20.12 -0.25
CA ALA A 287 -3.93 19.55 -1.22
C ALA A 287 -4.83 20.62 -1.90
N LEU A 288 -4.82 21.87 -1.42
CA LEU A 288 -5.69 22.93 -1.91
C LEU A 288 -4.99 23.90 -2.87
N ASP A 289 -3.74 24.24 -2.58
CA ASP A 289 -2.92 25.17 -3.38
C ASP A 289 -1.68 24.52 -4.00
N TRP A 290 -1.41 23.22 -3.62
CA TRP A 290 -0.33 22.40 -4.17
C TRP A 290 1.05 23.00 -3.91
N THR A 291 1.21 23.64 -2.76
CA THR A 291 2.50 24.12 -2.27
C THR A 291 3.18 23.04 -1.42
N MET A 292 4.50 23.06 -1.43
CA MET A 292 5.30 22.19 -0.58
C MET A 292 5.22 22.66 0.86
N GLN A 293 4.69 21.83 1.76
CA GLN A 293 4.61 22.13 3.20
C GLN A 293 5.85 21.66 3.96
N ALA A 294 6.43 20.52 3.53
CA ALA A 294 7.66 19.98 4.10
C ALA A 294 8.42 19.18 3.04
N TYR A 295 9.74 19.23 3.13
CA TYR A 295 10.66 18.44 2.32
C TYR A 295 11.67 17.79 3.24
N GLU A 296 11.69 16.48 3.27
CA GLU A 296 12.62 15.69 4.05
C GLU A 296 13.48 14.85 3.10
N ARG A 297 14.77 15.11 3.16
CA ARG A 297 15.80 14.32 2.51
C ARG A 297 16.83 13.97 3.56
N ASN A 298 17.25 12.73 3.65
CA ASN A 298 18.18 12.27 4.68
C ASN A 298 17.60 12.25 6.11
N PHE A 299 16.28 12.15 6.29
CA PHE A 299 15.69 12.01 7.63
C PHE A 299 16.12 10.70 8.32
N TRP A 300 16.75 9.78 7.59
CA TRP A 300 17.39 8.58 8.12
C TRP A 300 18.78 8.85 8.75
N ASP A 301 19.40 10.02 8.51
CA ASP A 301 20.71 10.40 9.08
C ASP A 301 20.59 11.56 10.05
N PRO A 302 20.51 11.32 11.37
CA PRO A 302 20.44 12.38 12.37
C PRO A 302 21.82 12.97 12.73
N SER A 303 22.88 12.68 11.99
CA SER A 303 24.21 13.21 12.27
C SER A 303 24.27 14.69 11.90
N PRO A 304 24.48 15.64 12.84
CA PRO A 304 24.82 17.00 12.48
C PRO A 304 26.26 17.02 11.93
N GLN A 305 26.38 17.24 10.63
CA GLN A 305 27.57 17.74 9.96
C GLN A 305 28.94 17.21 10.48
N LEU A 306 29.37 16.07 9.95
CA LEU A 306 30.79 15.83 9.76
C LEU A 306 30.99 15.48 8.28
N ASP A 307 31.62 16.43 7.58
CA ASP A 307 32.17 16.26 6.24
C ASP A 307 33.11 15.05 6.20
N THR A 308 32.66 13.95 5.65
CA THR A 308 33.55 12.93 5.15
C THR A 308 32.99 12.34 3.86
N GLN A 309 33.51 12.85 2.76
CA GLN A 309 33.28 12.36 1.39
C GLN A 309 33.64 10.87 1.18
N GLN A 310 34.07 10.16 2.21
CA GLN A 310 34.43 8.75 2.15
C GLN A 310 33.29 7.78 2.54
N GLU A 311 32.31 8.20 3.35
CA GLU A 311 31.16 7.32 3.70
C GLU A 311 30.08 7.29 2.63
N ILE A 312 29.99 8.32 1.77
CA ILE A 312 29.05 8.38 0.65
C ILE A 312 29.32 7.27 -0.39
N LYS A 313 30.51 6.73 -0.48
CA LYS A 313 30.84 5.65 -1.44
C LYS A 313 30.44 4.25 -0.97
N LEU A 314 30.16 4.03 0.31
CA LEU A 314 29.70 2.74 0.82
C LEU A 314 28.16 2.58 0.86
N CYS A 315 27.41 3.69 0.82
CA CYS A 315 25.94 3.68 0.80
C CYS A 315 25.32 3.68 -0.61
N GLN A 316 26.12 3.60 -1.66
CA GLN A 316 25.62 3.60 -3.05
C GLN A 316 25.16 2.20 -3.54
N LYS A 317 24.37 1.49 -2.76
CA LYS A 317 23.36 0.58 -3.33
C LYS A 317 22.04 1.34 -3.32
N SER A 318 21.61 1.82 -4.45
CA SER A 318 20.46 2.71 -4.66
C SER A 318 19.10 2.19 -4.13
N ASN A 319 19.01 0.95 -3.69
CA ASN A 319 17.79 0.33 -3.20
C ASN A 319 17.56 0.50 -1.69
N ASP A 320 18.57 0.93 -0.92
CA ASP A 320 18.48 0.97 0.55
C ASP A 320 17.74 2.19 1.12
N ILE A 321 17.30 3.13 0.29
CA ILE A 321 16.67 4.39 0.71
C ILE A 321 15.35 4.71 -0.01
N SER A 322 14.92 3.85 -0.92
CA SER A 322 13.67 4.05 -1.67
C SER A 322 12.46 4.05 -0.73
N ILE A 323 11.53 4.97 -0.96
CA ILE A 323 10.26 4.99 -0.21
C ILE A 323 9.22 4.22 -1.02
N HIS A 324 9.04 2.94 -0.64
CA HIS A 324 8.17 2.03 -1.38
C HIS A 324 6.69 2.19 -1.04
N HIS A 325 6.38 2.44 0.21
CA HIS A 325 4.99 2.48 0.66
C HIS A 325 4.78 3.45 1.80
N PHE A 326 3.59 4.03 1.83
CA PHE A 326 3.07 4.84 2.92
C PHE A 326 1.77 4.26 3.47
N THR A 327 1.56 4.44 4.75
CA THR A 327 0.23 4.45 5.38
C THR A 327 0.13 5.65 6.31
N CYS A 328 -1.08 6.11 6.62
CA CYS A 328 -1.27 7.29 7.46
C CYS A 328 -2.42 7.12 8.43
N ASP A 329 -2.41 7.95 9.46
CA ASP A 329 -3.55 8.30 10.27
C ASP A 329 -3.76 9.82 10.24
N GLU A 330 -4.63 10.34 11.11
CA GLU A 330 -4.95 11.77 11.14
C GLU A 330 -3.73 12.66 11.48
N GLU A 331 -2.76 12.13 12.23
CA GLU A 331 -1.63 12.88 12.75
C GLU A 331 -0.28 12.49 12.14
N ASN A 332 -0.17 11.24 11.66
CA ASN A 332 1.13 10.67 11.31
C ASN A 332 1.12 10.04 9.92
N VAL A 333 2.26 10.17 9.26
CA VAL A 333 2.60 9.40 8.05
C VAL A 333 3.65 8.37 8.43
N PHE A 334 3.36 7.12 8.14
CA PHE A 334 4.26 5.99 8.32
C PHE A 334 4.89 5.64 6.98
N ALA A 335 6.21 5.62 6.92
CA ALA A 335 6.96 5.41 5.70
C ALA A 335 7.85 4.17 5.77
N ALA A 336 7.79 3.33 4.74
CA ALA A 336 8.74 2.26 4.47
C ALA A 336 9.90 2.83 3.65
N VAL A 337 11.08 2.97 4.25
CA VAL A 337 12.26 3.58 3.63
C VAL A 337 13.41 2.59 3.64
N GLY A 338 13.73 2.04 2.49
CA GLY A 338 14.71 0.96 2.40
C GLY A 338 14.37 -0.16 3.38
N ARG A 339 15.27 -0.49 4.30
CA ARG A 339 15.07 -1.50 5.35
C ARG A 339 14.38 -0.99 6.61
N GLY A 340 14.06 0.29 6.67
CA GLY A 340 13.60 0.97 7.88
C GLY A 340 12.16 1.39 7.85
N LEU A 341 11.64 1.71 9.03
CA LEU A 341 10.32 2.28 9.27
C LEU A 341 10.48 3.65 9.93
N TYR A 342 9.73 4.62 9.46
CA TYR A 342 9.77 6.00 9.95
C TYR A 342 8.36 6.52 10.20
N VAL A 343 8.19 7.26 11.28
CA VAL A 343 6.93 7.91 11.65
C VAL A 343 7.14 9.42 11.63
N TYR A 344 6.51 10.07 10.68
CA TYR A 344 6.53 11.52 10.54
C TYR A 344 5.22 12.10 11.09
N ASN A 345 5.32 13.03 12.06
CA ASN A 345 4.15 13.70 12.60
C ASN A 345 3.85 15.00 11.83
N LEU A 346 2.62 15.11 11.32
CA LEU A 346 2.19 16.22 10.46
C LEU A 346 2.11 17.56 11.21
N HIS A 347 1.72 17.55 12.48
CA HIS A 347 1.61 18.76 13.29
C HIS A 347 2.98 19.26 13.74
N MET A 348 3.84 18.35 14.20
CA MET A 348 5.20 18.67 14.64
C MET A 348 6.17 18.90 13.47
N LYS A 349 5.77 18.50 12.24
CA LYS A 349 6.58 18.57 11.01
C LYS A 349 7.98 17.97 11.18
N ARG A 350 8.04 16.78 11.79
CA ARG A 350 9.30 16.05 12.03
C ARG A 350 9.07 14.55 12.22
N VAL A 351 10.14 13.79 12.06
CA VAL A 351 10.15 12.38 12.44
C VAL A 351 10.11 12.26 13.96
N ILE A 352 9.14 11.54 14.50
CA ILE A 352 8.93 11.30 15.93
C ILE A 352 9.43 9.94 16.40
N ALA A 353 9.48 8.96 15.47
CA ALA A 353 10.01 7.63 15.75
C ALA A 353 10.61 7.04 14.48
N CYS A 354 11.65 6.22 14.63
CA CYS A 354 12.22 5.46 13.53
C CYS A 354 12.84 4.15 14.02
N GLN A 355 12.78 3.15 13.14
CA GLN A 355 13.56 1.91 13.24
C GLN A 355 14.35 1.74 11.96
N LYS A 356 15.64 2.07 11.99
CA LYS A 356 16.50 2.12 10.79
C LYS A 356 16.72 0.75 10.14
N THR A 357 16.71 -0.30 10.93
CA THR A 357 16.87 -1.69 10.50
C THR A 357 15.68 -2.50 10.98
N ALA A 358 14.50 -2.15 10.47
CA ALA A 358 13.27 -2.86 10.77
C ALA A 358 13.28 -4.27 10.16
N HIS A 359 13.94 -4.46 9.03
CA HIS A 359 14.06 -5.72 8.29
C HIS A 359 15.49 -5.92 7.77
N ASP A 360 15.79 -7.13 7.30
CA ASP A 360 17.11 -7.48 6.74
C ASP A 360 17.22 -7.06 5.25
N SER A 361 16.08 -6.83 4.56
CA SER A 361 16.00 -6.30 3.22
C SER A 361 14.96 -5.18 3.12
N SER A 362 14.66 -4.68 1.91
CA SER A 362 13.73 -3.58 1.68
C SER A 362 12.34 -3.89 2.21
N VAL A 363 11.73 -2.93 2.91
CA VAL A 363 10.34 -2.99 3.35
C VAL A 363 9.46 -2.63 2.16
N LEU A 364 8.62 -3.55 1.72
CA LEU A 364 7.81 -3.37 0.51
C LEU A 364 6.44 -2.78 0.80
N HIS A 365 5.84 -3.18 1.93
CA HIS A 365 4.52 -2.70 2.29
C HIS A 365 4.37 -2.55 3.80
N ILE A 366 3.57 -1.59 4.22
CA ILE A 366 3.19 -1.34 5.61
C ILE A 366 1.68 -1.13 5.70
N ALA A 367 1.07 -1.62 6.77
CA ALA A 367 -0.33 -1.39 7.06
C ALA A 367 -0.52 -1.03 8.53
N LYS A 368 -1.52 -0.20 8.79
CA LYS A 368 -1.88 0.19 10.14
C LYS A 368 -2.80 -0.85 10.77
N LEU A 369 -2.55 -1.14 12.02
CA LEU A 369 -3.38 -1.96 12.88
C LEU A 369 -4.06 -1.11 13.95
N PRO A 370 -5.11 -1.62 14.61
CA PRO A 370 -5.65 -0.99 15.81
C PRO A 370 -4.58 -0.83 16.91
N ASN A 371 -4.89 -0.01 17.92
CA ASN A 371 -4.06 0.18 19.11
C ASN A 371 -2.64 0.73 18.86
N ARG A 372 -2.47 1.63 17.88
CA ARG A 372 -1.18 2.23 17.51
C ARG A 372 -0.15 1.21 17.02
N GLN A 373 -0.60 0.09 16.49
CA GLN A 373 0.25 -0.95 15.92
C GLN A 373 0.39 -0.78 14.42
N LEU A 374 1.51 -1.26 13.90
CA LEU A 374 1.84 -1.33 12.49
C LEU A 374 2.26 -2.75 12.14
N ILE A 375 2.01 -3.15 10.93
CA ILE A 375 2.56 -4.36 10.36
C ILE A 375 3.37 -3.98 9.12
N SER A 376 4.53 -4.61 8.96
CA SER A 376 5.41 -4.43 7.81
C SER A 376 5.76 -5.75 7.18
N CYS A 377 5.97 -5.77 5.87
CA CYS A 377 6.51 -6.92 5.16
C CYS A 377 7.68 -6.53 4.27
N SER A 378 8.54 -7.48 3.97
CA SER A 378 9.82 -7.23 3.33
C SER A 378 10.19 -8.28 2.29
N GLU A 379 11.16 -7.92 1.45
CA GLU A 379 11.87 -8.85 0.56
C GLU A 379 12.58 -9.98 1.31
N ASP A 380 12.86 -9.83 2.62
CA ASP A 380 13.48 -10.87 3.45
C ASP A 380 12.51 -12.01 3.80
N GLY A 381 11.23 -11.91 3.39
CA GLY A 381 10.22 -12.92 3.63
C GLY A 381 9.59 -12.85 5.03
N SER A 382 9.99 -11.91 5.87
CA SER A 382 9.40 -11.73 7.21
C SER A 382 8.25 -10.72 7.19
N VAL A 383 7.32 -10.90 8.12
CA VAL A 383 6.25 -9.96 8.44
C VAL A 383 6.40 -9.59 9.91
N ARG A 384 6.59 -8.30 10.20
CA ARG A 384 6.88 -7.80 11.55
C ARG A 384 5.78 -6.87 12.04
N ILE A 385 5.50 -6.95 13.34
CA ILE A 385 4.48 -6.18 14.01
C ILE A 385 5.13 -5.26 15.02
N TRP A 386 4.78 -3.99 14.95
CA TRP A 386 5.39 -2.91 15.70
C TRP A 386 4.34 -2.17 16.51
N GLU A 387 4.73 -1.66 17.66
CA GLU A 387 3.92 -0.78 18.49
C GLU A 387 4.61 0.59 18.61
N LEU A 388 3.85 1.65 18.35
CA LEU A 388 4.31 3.02 18.55
C LEU A 388 4.09 3.41 20.01
N ARG A 389 5.18 3.51 20.79
CA ARG A 389 5.16 3.86 22.21
C ARG A 389 5.73 5.26 22.44
N GLU A 390 5.06 6.00 23.32
CA GLU A 390 5.58 7.26 23.82
C GLU A 390 6.66 6.98 24.87
N LYS A 391 7.86 7.54 24.67
CA LYS A 391 8.91 7.48 25.70
C LYS A 391 8.50 8.43 26.82
N GLN A 392 8.12 7.88 27.97
CA GLN A 392 8.02 8.66 29.20
C GLN A 392 9.41 9.21 29.51
N GLN A 393 9.57 10.51 29.48
CA GLN A 393 10.74 11.13 30.10
C GLN A 393 10.63 10.86 31.59
N LEU A 394 11.40 9.87 32.06
CA LEU A 394 11.68 9.75 33.49
C LEU A 394 12.24 11.11 33.91
N ALA A 395 11.47 11.82 34.73
CA ALA A 395 11.95 13.05 35.34
C ALA A 395 13.33 12.73 35.95
N ALA A 396 14.36 13.42 35.46
CA ALA A 396 15.70 13.25 36.01
C ALA A 396 15.58 13.47 37.50
N GLU A 397 15.85 12.43 38.29
CA GLU A 397 15.93 12.59 39.75
C GLU A 397 16.87 13.73 40.04
N PRO A 398 16.48 14.66 40.92
CA PRO A 398 17.36 15.76 41.29
C PRO A 398 18.62 15.13 41.89
N VAL A 399 19.74 15.31 41.21
CA VAL A 399 21.05 14.88 41.70
C VAL A 399 21.21 15.55 43.07
N PRO A 400 21.39 14.81 44.18
CA PRO A 400 21.59 15.41 45.47
C PRO A 400 22.89 16.22 45.41
N THR A 401 22.76 17.55 45.48
CA THR A 401 23.90 18.44 45.62
C THR A 401 24.56 18.14 46.95
N GLY A 402 25.54 17.25 46.90
CA GLY A 402 26.40 16.94 48.03
C GLY A 402 27.12 18.19 48.52
N PHE A 403 26.95 18.44 49.79
CA PHE A 403 27.70 19.39 50.57
C PHE A 403 29.19 19.22 50.39
N PHE A 404 29.85 20.13 49.67
CA PHE A 404 31.25 20.45 49.85
C PHE A 404 31.49 21.89 49.36
N ASN A 405 31.26 22.87 50.25
CA ASN A 405 31.87 24.17 50.11
C ASN A 405 32.45 24.55 51.45
N MET A 406 33.73 24.41 51.58
CA MET A 406 34.51 25.19 52.52
C MET A 406 35.87 25.54 51.91
N TRP A 407 36.15 26.88 51.97
CA TRP A 407 37.43 27.56 51.74
C TRP A 407 37.73 28.13 50.36
N GLY A 408 37.71 29.47 50.31
CA GLY A 408 38.52 30.21 49.35
C GLY A 408 37.96 31.58 48.91
N PHE A 409 38.47 32.63 49.52
CA PHE A 409 38.31 34.05 49.26
C PHE A 409 38.41 34.49 47.79
N GLY A 410 37.58 35.50 47.38
CA GLY A 410 37.83 36.23 46.14
C GLY A 410 36.62 37.10 45.69
N ARG A 411 36.62 38.38 46.10
CA ARG A 411 35.73 39.42 45.57
C ARG A 411 35.97 39.68 44.10
N VAL A 412 34.94 39.62 43.24
CA VAL A 412 34.78 40.55 42.12
C VAL A 412 33.28 40.69 41.76
N ASN A 413 32.81 41.93 41.79
CA ASN A 413 31.55 42.40 41.27
C ASN A 413 31.39 42.14 39.80
N LYS A 414 30.30 41.50 39.36
CA LYS A 414 29.72 41.75 38.03
C LYS A 414 28.20 41.43 37.99
N GLN A 415 27.49 42.37 37.43
CA GLN A 415 26.06 42.49 37.23
C GLN A 415 25.37 41.19 36.83
N ALA A 416 24.27 40.94 37.51
CA ALA A 416 23.33 39.87 37.20
C ALA A 416 22.58 40.19 35.89
N SER A 417 22.89 39.48 34.83
CA SER A 417 21.96 39.28 33.72
C SER A 417 21.13 38.04 34.02
N GLN A 418 19.82 38.23 34.12
CA GLN A 418 18.85 37.16 34.34
C GLN A 418 18.95 36.13 33.21
N PRO A 419 18.99 34.82 33.48
CA PRO A 419 18.86 33.82 32.45
C PRO A 419 17.40 33.81 31.98
N VAL A 420 17.21 34.14 30.69
CA VAL A 420 15.99 33.90 29.97
C VAL A 420 15.74 32.39 30.04
N LYS A 421 14.70 31.98 30.75
CA LYS A 421 14.17 30.62 30.72
C LYS A 421 13.71 30.39 29.29
N LYS A 422 14.53 29.70 28.43
CA LYS A 422 14.05 29.02 27.27
C LYS A 422 13.03 28.01 27.78
N GLN A 423 11.78 28.19 27.42
CA GLN A 423 10.77 27.13 27.52
C GLN A 423 11.31 25.96 26.71
N GLN A 424 11.73 24.93 27.41
CA GLN A 424 12.04 23.63 26.84
C GLN A 424 10.68 23.04 26.50
N GLU A 425 10.30 23.14 25.23
CA GLU A 425 9.18 22.37 24.67
C GLU A 425 9.46 20.92 24.99
N ASN A 426 8.61 20.29 25.76
CA ASN A 426 8.64 18.88 26.08
C ASN A 426 8.40 18.11 24.77
N ALA A 427 9.47 17.81 24.07
CA ALA A 427 9.44 17.01 22.87
C ALA A 427 9.14 15.57 23.29
N THR A 428 7.88 15.16 23.18
CA THR A 428 7.50 13.75 23.25
C THR A 428 8.29 12.98 22.20
N SER A 429 9.22 12.14 22.63
CA SER A 429 9.93 11.23 21.74
C SER A 429 9.21 9.89 21.78
N CYS A 430 8.90 9.35 20.59
CA CYS A 430 8.29 8.03 20.45
C CYS A 430 9.34 6.98 20.03
N SER A 431 9.02 5.71 20.21
CA SER A 431 9.80 4.59 19.68
C SER A 431 8.88 3.58 18.98
N LEU A 432 9.41 2.93 17.96
CA LEU A 432 8.79 1.75 17.36
C LEU A 432 9.40 0.51 18.02
N GLU A 433 8.59 -0.26 18.70
CA GLU A 433 9.02 -1.50 19.37
C GLU A 433 8.47 -2.70 18.63
N LEU A 434 9.35 -3.68 18.36
CA LEU A 434 8.96 -4.95 17.75
C LEU A 434 8.19 -5.78 18.78
N ILE A 435 6.95 -6.16 18.44
CA ILE A 435 6.08 -6.96 19.29
C ILE A 435 5.75 -8.33 18.69
N GLY A 436 6.01 -8.52 17.42
CA GLY A 436 5.80 -9.81 16.75
C GLY A 436 6.67 -9.95 15.51
N ASP A 437 7.17 -11.15 15.27
CA ASP A 437 7.93 -11.52 14.08
C ASP A 437 7.35 -12.80 13.50
N LEU A 438 6.79 -12.73 12.30
CA LEU A 438 6.17 -13.84 11.60
C LEU A 438 7.10 -14.27 10.47
N ILE A 439 7.81 -15.37 10.70
CA ILE A 439 8.78 -15.94 9.76
C ILE A 439 8.18 -17.23 9.20
N GLY A 440 7.93 -17.27 7.91
CA GLY A 440 7.33 -18.47 7.28
C GLY A 440 7.44 -18.47 5.77
N HIS A 441 7.63 -17.30 5.16
CA HIS A 441 7.77 -17.18 3.72
C HIS A 441 9.21 -17.44 3.29
N SER A 442 9.39 -18.22 2.23
CA SER A 442 10.69 -18.50 1.62
C SER A 442 11.13 -17.45 0.59
N SER A 443 10.26 -16.48 0.30
CA SER A 443 10.50 -15.38 -0.67
C SER A 443 9.85 -14.10 -0.17
N SER A 444 10.06 -13.00 -0.91
CA SER A 444 9.52 -11.67 -0.59
C SER A 444 8.01 -11.69 -0.33
N VAL A 445 7.58 -10.86 0.63
CA VAL A 445 6.18 -10.58 0.91
C VAL A 445 5.87 -9.18 0.37
N GLU A 446 5.04 -9.12 -0.69
CA GLU A 446 4.84 -7.90 -1.48
C GLU A 446 3.70 -7.01 -0.95
N ALA A 447 2.66 -7.61 -0.37
CA ALA A 447 1.47 -6.90 0.05
C ALA A 447 0.89 -7.40 1.36
N LEU A 448 0.24 -6.51 2.08
CA LEU A 448 -0.51 -6.76 3.32
C LEU A 448 -1.91 -6.20 3.17
N LEU A 449 -2.89 -6.91 3.70
CA LEU A 449 -4.27 -6.45 3.77
C LEU A 449 -4.80 -6.65 5.19
N ASN A 450 -5.33 -5.56 5.77
CA ASN A 450 -6.08 -5.61 7.02
C ASN A 450 -7.57 -5.69 6.67
N THR A 451 -8.20 -6.84 6.88
CA THR A 451 -9.61 -7.06 6.56
C THR A 451 -10.58 -6.51 7.60
N GLY A 452 -10.09 -5.96 8.71
CA GLY A 452 -10.93 -5.29 9.71
C GLY A 452 -11.96 -6.17 10.44
N CYS A 453 -11.96 -7.48 10.21
CA CYS A 453 -12.87 -8.41 10.88
C CYS A 453 -12.52 -8.56 12.36
N TRP A 454 -12.92 -7.59 13.16
CA TRP A 454 -12.82 -7.60 14.62
C TRP A 454 -14.22 -7.88 15.17
N SER A 455 -14.52 -9.13 15.37
CA SER A 455 -15.70 -9.56 16.16
C SER A 455 -15.28 -9.95 17.58
#